data_d08337ffdca852c714f79dbd9bce397b
#
_entry.id   d08337ffdca852c714f79dbd9bce397b
#
_cell.length_a   1.000
_cell.length_b   1.000
_cell.length_c   1.000
_cell.angle_alpha   90.00
_cell.angle_beta   90.00
_cell.angle_gamma   90.00
#
_symmetry.space_group_name_H-M   'P 1'
#
loop_
_entity.id
_entity.type
_entity.pdbx_description
1 polymer ?
#
loop_
_entity_poly.entity_id
_entity_poly.type
_entity_poly.pdbx_seq_one_letter_code
_entity_poly.pdbx_strand_id
1 'polypeptide(L)'
;MSSSAIPTAVKRVHNFNAGPSALPVSVLERVRQELLDWRGSGMSVMEMSHRSPEFESINAAAEAGLRKHLRIPDDYAVIFMQGGGSAQFSLVPMNLALAGKPVELVHTGTWTAKALAELQKGFAHRVLATSEPAKHTRVPPVGELSPSPDASYLYLCTNNTIEGTQYHTLPETGAVPLVADMSSDIASRPLDVSKFGLIFAGAQKNLGPSGVTVVIIRKDLAERAAKNLPTIFQYRTHIKEKSLYHTPPTFAIYVVGLMMEWIEAEGGLDGIRKRNETKARLLYDAIDSSDGFYHCPVERESRSLMNVVFRIRGGSARAAGEHADEAVEKEFGKQAAAAGMVGTPGHRSVGGMRVSLYNAVEPGSVEALVGFMREFARKRG
;
A
#
# COMPACT_ATOMS: atom_id res chain seq x y z
N MET A 1 20.17 3.90 40.53
CA MET A 1 19.68 4.39 39.19
C MET A 1 18.17 4.16 39.20
N SER A 2 17.41 5.25 39.22
CA SER A 2 15.94 5.18 39.34
C SER A 2 15.36 4.56 38.06
N SER A 3 14.81 3.36 38.18
CA SER A 3 13.95 2.78 37.14
C SER A 3 12.68 3.60 37.06
N SER A 4 12.64 4.56 36.13
CA SER A 4 11.39 5.22 35.78
C SER A 4 10.48 4.18 35.14
N ALA A 5 9.49 3.71 35.88
CA ALA A 5 8.45 2.84 35.37
C ALA A 5 7.77 3.56 34.18
N ILE A 6 7.96 3.02 32.98
CA ILE A 6 7.27 3.50 31.78
C ILE A 6 5.77 3.23 31.99
N PRO A 7 4.89 4.23 31.77
CA PRO A 7 3.45 4.02 31.95
C PRO A 7 2.96 2.81 31.15
N THR A 8 2.31 1.88 31.82
CA THR A 8 1.91 0.57 31.30
C THR A 8 0.78 0.61 30.25
N ALA A 9 0.23 1.78 29.93
CA ALA A 9 -0.79 1.92 28.88
C ALA A 9 -0.74 3.32 28.24
N VAL A 10 -0.10 3.42 27.08
CA VAL A 10 -0.23 4.61 26.24
C VAL A 10 -1.60 4.58 25.56
N LYS A 11 -2.44 5.60 25.82
CA LYS A 11 -3.70 5.78 25.07
C LYS A 11 -3.36 6.14 23.62
N ARG A 12 -3.55 5.21 22.70
CA ARG A 12 -3.31 5.43 21.27
C ARG A 12 -4.54 6.00 20.59
N VAL A 13 -4.31 6.83 19.58
CA VAL A 13 -5.36 7.32 18.68
C VAL A 13 -5.78 6.23 17.68
N HIS A 14 -6.99 6.32 17.15
CA HIS A 14 -7.43 5.55 16.00
C HIS A 14 -6.81 6.17 14.73
N ASN A 15 -5.77 5.53 14.22
CA ASN A 15 -4.97 6.04 13.10
C ASN A 15 -5.46 5.50 11.75
N PHE A 16 -6.14 6.35 10.97
CA PHE A 16 -6.64 6.04 9.63
C PHE A 16 -5.82 6.72 8.51
N ASN A 17 -4.58 7.11 8.79
CA ASN A 17 -3.71 7.74 7.80
C ASN A 17 -3.44 6.82 6.61
N ALA A 18 -3.37 7.42 5.42
CA ALA A 18 -3.14 6.71 4.17
C ALA A 18 -1.69 6.29 3.91
N GLY A 19 -0.79 6.64 4.82
CA GLY A 19 0.63 6.30 4.79
C GLY A 19 1.53 7.52 5.04
N PRO A 20 2.49 7.42 6.01
CA PRO A 20 2.70 6.30 6.91
C PRO A 20 1.45 5.96 7.71
N SER A 21 1.20 4.65 7.91
CA SER A 21 -0.02 4.15 8.52
C SER A 21 0.21 3.61 9.95
N ALA A 22 -0.86 3.07 10.56
CA ALA A 22 -0.75 2.39 11.83
C ALA A 22 0.19 1.17 11.73
N LEU A 23 0.89 0.89 12.82
CA LEU A 23 1.63 -0.34 13.05
C LEU A 23 1.00 -1.11 14.22
N PRO A 24 1.05 -2.46 14.22
CA PRO A 24 0.57 -3.26 15.34
C PRO A 24 1.28 -2.89 16.63
N VAL A 25 0.56 -2.87 17.74
CA VAL A 25 1.14 -2.53 19.04
C VAL A 25 2.23 -3.52 19.41
N SER A 26 2.01 -4.83 19.18
CA SER A 26 2.99 -5.88 19.44
C SER A 26 4.30 -5.68 18.70
N VAL A 27 4.26 -5.22 17.45
CA VAL A 27 5.45 -4.87 16.66
C VAL A 27 6.18 -3.69 17.30
N LEU A 28 5.45 -2.64 17.68
CA LEU A 28 6.06 -1.46 18.31
C LEU A 28 6.65 -1.77 19.69
N GLU A 29 6.02 -2.66 20.44
CA GLU A 29 6.55 -3.13 21.73
C GLU A 29 7.81 -3.97 21.55
N ARG A 30 7.86 -4.82 20.52
CA ARG A 30 9.07 -5.55 20.17
C ARG A 30 10.21 -4.62 19.78
N VAL A 31 9.92 -3.62 18.93
CA VAL A 31 10.88 -2.56 18.59
C VAL A 31 11.39 -1.84 19.83
N ARG A 32 10.50 -1.49 20.79
CA ARG A 32 10.88 -0.84 22.04
C ARG A 32 11.80 -1.69 22.87
N GLN A 33 11.52 -3.01 22.98
CA GLN A 33 12.33 -3.95 23.74
C GLN A 33 13.74 -4.11 23.16
N GLU A 34 13.86 -4.15 21.84
CA GLU A 34 15.11 -4.37 21.11
C GLU A 34 15.80 -3.06 20.66
N LEU A 35 15.25 -1.88 21.04
CA LEU A 35 15.73 -0.59 20.54
C LEU A 35 17.18 -0.30 20.93
N LEU A 36 17.59 -0.63 22.16
CA LEU A 36 18.93 -0.39 22.67
C LEU A 36 19.85 -1.61 22.53
N ASP A 37 19.27 -2.79 22.51
CA ASP A 37 20.01 -4.06 22.51
C ASP A 37 19.23 -5.12 21.72
N TRP A 38 19.55 -5.24 20.45
CA TRP A 38 18.95 -6.27 19.61
C TRP A 38 19.49 -7.65 19.99
N ARG A 39 18.65 -8.46 20.63
CA ARG A 39 18.93 -9.87 20.98
C ARG A 39 20.25 -10.11 21.72
N GLY A 40 20.69 -9.19 22.57
CA GLY A 40 21.92 -9.32 23.32
C GLY A 40 23.20 -8.93 22.56
N SER A 41 23.06 -8.26 21.41
CA SER A 41 24.22 -7.79 20.63
C SER A 41 24.92 -6.57 21.25
N GLY A 42 24.29 -5.94 22.26
CA GLY A 42 24.80 -4.71 22.89
C GLY A 42 24.66 -3.46 22.02
N MET A 43 23.91 -3.52 20.91
CA MET A 43 23.67 -2.38 20.03
C MET A 43 22.28 -2.38 19.43
N SER A 44 21.80 -1.20 19.03
CA SER A 44 20.58 -1.01 18.26
C SER A 44 20.74 -1.47 16.81
N VAL A 45 19.65 -1.93 16.19
CA VAL A 45 19.62 -2.17 14.74
C VAL A 45 20.01 -0.93 13.94
N MET A 46 19.75 0.28 14.47
CA MET A 46 20.13 1.55 13.83
C MET A 46 21.64 1.80 13.76
N GLU A 47 22.41 1.14 14.63
CA GLU A 47 23.87 1.29 14.73
C GLU A 47 24.63 0.17 14.00
N MET A 48 23.92 -0.91 13.61
CA MET A 48 24.53 -2.09 12.99
C MET A 48 25.10 -1.78 11.61
N SER A 49 26.31 -2.25 11.37
CA SER A 49 26.81 -2.32 9.99
C SER A 49 25.91 -3.24 9.16
N HIS A 50 25.51 -2.79 7.99
CA HIS A 50 24.74 -3.63 7.06
C HIS A 50 25.52 -4.85 6.53
N ARG A 51 26.82 -4.93 6.83
CA ARG A 51 27.72 -6.05 6.49
C ARG A 51 28.04 -6.93 7.70
N SER A 52 27.40 -6.69 8.84
CA SER A 52 27.58 -7.55 10.00
C SER A 52 26.66 -8.79 9.89
N PRO A 53 27.07 -9.93 10.47
CA PRO A 53 26.24 -11.14 10.49
C PRO A 53 24.86 -10.92 11.11
N GLU A 54 24.76 -10.03 12.10
CA GLU A 54 23.51 -9.69 12.76
C GLU A 54 22.54 -9.05 11.76
N PHE A 55 22.99 -8.03 11.01
CA PHE A 55 22.13 -7.38 10.04
C PHE A 55 21.84 -8.28 8.83
N GLU A 56 22.80 -9.06 8.36
CA GLU A 56 22.56 -10.06 7.32
C GLU A 56 21.44 -11.04 7.73
N SER A 57 21.39 -11.43 9.02
CA SER A 57 20.32 -12.29 9.54
C SER A 57 18.96 -11.58 9.57
N ILE A 58 18.92 -10.28 9.91
CA ILE A 58 17.71 -9.45 9.87
C ILE A 58 17.19 -9.34 8.44
N ASN A 59 18.07 -9.03 7.50
CA ASN A 59 17.73 -8.90 6.08
C ASN A 59 17.19 -10.22 5.51
N ALA A 60 17.85 -11.33 5.81
CA ALA A 60 17.41 -12.66 5.39
C ALA A 60 16.08 -13.06 6.02
N ALA A 61 15.83 -12.75 7.30
CA ALA A 61 14.56 -13.03 7.97
C ALA A 61 13.40 -12.23 7.37
N ALA A 62 13.61 -10.96 7.02
CA ALA A 62 12.60 -10.15 6.36
C ALA A 62 12.26 -10.71 4.97
N GLU A 63 13.26 -11.10 4.17
CA GLU A 63 13.05 -11.77 2.88
C GLU A 63 12.31 -13.09 3.04
N ALA A 64 12.75 -13.94 3.96
CA ALA A 64 12.14 -15.24 4.21
C ALA A 64 10.67 -15.12 4.63
N GLY A 65 10.34 -14.14 5.47
CA GLY A 65 8.98 -13.83 5.87
C GLY A 65 8.10 -13.44 4.68
N LEU A 66 8.58 -12.55 3.81
CA LEU A 66 7.87 -12.17 2.59
C LEU A 66 7.67 -13.38 1.67
N ARG A 67 8.72 -14.19 1.44
CA ARG A 67 8.63 -15.40 0.62
C ARG A 67 7.59 -16.37 1.16
N LYS A 68 7.60 -16.61 2.46
CA LYS A 68 6.66 -17.52 3.13
C LYS A 68 5.21 -17.08 2.92
N HIS A 69 4.89 -15.84 3.30
CA HIS A 69 3.50 -15.37 3.29
C HIS A 69 2.95 -15.14 1.89
N LEU A 70 3.75 -14.57 0.99
CA LEU A 70 3.34 -14.32 -0.39
C LEU A 70 3.58 -15.51 -1.31
N ARG A 71 4.14 -16.64 -0.79
CA ARG A 71 4.46 -17.85 -1.55
C ARG A 71 5.30 -17.54 -2.81
N ILE A 72 6.33 -16.70 -2.63
CA ILE A 72 7.16 -16.21 -3.73
C ILE A 72 8.00 -17.38 -4.30
N PRO A 73 7.87 -17.69 -5.60
CA PRO A 73 8.65 -18.77 -6.22
C PRO A 73 10.16 -18.49 -6.25
N ASP A 74 10.97 -19.56 -6.40
CA ASP A 74 12.45 -19.44 -6.37
C ASP A 74 13.05 -18.71 -7.56
N ASP A 75 12.34 -18.65 -8.69
CA ASP A 75 12.71 -17.90 -9.88
C ASP A 75 12.45 -16.39 -9.74
N TYR A 76 11.91 -15.96 -8.60
CA TYR A 76 11.78 -14.53 -8.22
C TYR A 76 12.86 -14.11 -7.23
N ALA A 77 13.25 -12.85 -7.33
CA ALA A 77 14.05 -12.17 -6.33
C ALA A 77 13.17 -11.22 -5.50
N VAL A 78 13.53 -11.09 -4.22
CA VAL A 78 12.99 -10.05 -3.33
C VAL A 78 14.13 -9.11 -3.01
N ILE A 79 13.95 -7.82 -3.28
CA ILE A 79 14.97 -6.80 -3.00
C ILE A 79 14.36 -5.64 -2.21
N PHE A 80 15.15 -5.09 -1.31
CA PHE A 80 14.83 -3.91 -0.52
C PHE A 80 15.51 -2.70 -1.12
N MET A 81 14.72 -1.71 -1.53
CA MET A 81 15.18 -0.48 -2.18
C MET A 81 14.69 0.75 -1.43
N GLN A 82 15.08 1.93 -1.89
CA GLN A 82 14.69 3.22 -1.35
C GLN A 82 13.92 4.03 -2.39
N GLY A 83 13.34 5.16 -1.98
CA GLY A 83 12.66 6.10 -2.87
C GLY A 83 11.16 5.84 -3.07
N GLY A 84 10.60 4.79 -2.44
CA GLY A 84 9.16 4.48 -2.49
C GLY A 84 8.68 4.16 -3.91
N GLY A 85 7.36 4.17 -4.09
CA GLY A 85 6.74 4.03 -5.41
C GLY A 85 7.19 5.10 -6.40
N SER A 86 7.53 6.29 -5.90
CA SER A 86 7.98 7.39 -6.77
C SER A 86 9.27 7.06 -7.52
N ALA A 87 10.24 6.41 -6.87
CA ALA A 87 11.44 5.94 -7.56
C ALA A 87 11.11 4.77 -8.51
N GLN A 88 10.17 3.90 -8.12
CA GLN A 88 9.79 2.76 -8.94
C GLN A 88 9.11 3.17 -10.25
N PHE A 89 8.39 4.28 -10.29
CA PHE A 89 7.81 4.80 -11.53
C PHE A 89 8.86 5.06 -12.62
N SER A 90 10.10 5.42 -12.22
CA SER A 90 11.24 5.58 -13.13
C SER A 90 12.07 4.30 -13.26
N LEU A 91 12.36 3.61 -12.15
CA LEU A 91 13.23 2.44 -12.13
C LEU A 91 12.66 1.25 -12.90
N VAL A 92 11.34 1.03 -12.82
CA VAL A 92 10.69 -0.06 -13.57
C VAL A 92 10.92 0.09 -15.07
N PRO A 93 10.57 1.20 -15.74
CA PRO A 93 10.83 1.32 -17.16
C PRO A 93 12.32 1.34 -17.52
N MET A 94 13.20 1.91 -16.68
CA MET A 94 14.65 1.86 -16.90
C MET A 94 15.20 0.42 -16.92
N ASN A 95 14.60 -0.50 -16.19
CA ASN A 95 15.04 -1.89 -16.11
C ASN A 95 14.31 -2.83 -17.06
N LEU A 96 13.02 -2.59 -17.37
CA LEU A 96 12.17 -3.56 -18.03
C LEU A 96 11.73 -3.15 -19.44
N ALA A 97 11.74 -1.85 -19.77
CA ALA A 97 11.33 -1.41 -21.11
C ALA A 97 12.31 -1.89 -22.18
N LEU A 98 11.78 -2.48 -23.23
CA LEU A 98 12.55 -2.98 -24.37
C LEU A 98 12.59 -1.93 -25.49
N ALA A 99 13.74 -1.78 -26.13
CA ALA A 99 13.91 -0.84 -27.22
C ALA A 99 12.86 -1.08 -28.35
N GLY A 100 12.18 -0.01 -28.74
CA GLY A 100 11.15 -0.08 -29.79
C GLY A 100 9.83 -0.74 -29.40
N LYS A 101 9.68 -1.21 -28.15
CA LYS A 101 8.44 -1.82 -27.67
C LYS A 101 7.74 -0.91 -26.64
N PRO A 102 6.43 -0.69 -26.74
CA PRO A 102 5.74 0.17 -25.80
C PRO A 102 5.61 -0.51 -24.41
N VAL A 103 5.58 0.32 -23.37
CA VAL A 103 4.98 -0.02 -22.10
C VAL A 103 3.48 0.25 -22.20
N GLU A 104 2.67 -0.72 -21.86
CA GLU A 104 1.22 -0.50 -21.75
C GLU A 104 0.84 -0.23 -20.29
N LEU A 105 -0.04 0.74 -20.09
CA LEU A 105 -0.45 1.19 -18.76
C LEU A 105 -1.97 1.29 -18.69
N VAL A 106 -2.53 0.83 -17.56
CA VAL A 106 -3.93 1.06 -17.22
C VAL A 106 -4.03 2.29 -16.32
N HIS A 107 -4.68 3.35 -16.82
CA HIS A 107 -4.80 4.61 -16.10
C HIS A 107 -6.05 4.63 -15.23
N THR A 108 -5.86 4.52 -13.89
CA THR A 108 -6.94 4.36 -12.92
C THR A 108 -6.92 5.39 -11.78
N GLY A 109 -6.08 6.42 -11.88
CA GLY A 109 -6.04 7.47 -10.87
C GLY A 109 -4.67 8.14 -10.74
N THR A 110 -4.48 8.82 -9.64
CA THR A 110 -3.32 9.69 -9.36
C THR A 110 -1.98 8.95 -9.45
N TRP A 111 -1.89 7.72 -8.95
CA TRP A 111 -0.61 6.98 -8.95
C TRP A 111 -0.23 6.53 -10.35
N THR A 112 -1.18 6.06 -11.13
CA THR A 112 -0.95 5.69 -12.52
C THR A 112 -0.69 6.92 -13.40
N ALA A 113 -1.28 8.09 -13.10
CA ALA A 113 -0.93 9.35 -13.76
C ALA A 113 0.54 9.72 -13.53
N LYS A 114 1.05 9.54 -12.29
CA LYS A 114 2.47 9.79 -12.00
C LYS A 114 3.39 8.80 -12.73
N ALA A 115 3.03 7.51 -12.77
CA ALA A 115 3.79 6.53 -13.55
C ALA A 115 3.79 6.88 -15.05
N LEU A 116 2.65 7.30 -15.60
CA LEU A 116 2.53 7.74 -16.99
C LEU A 116 3.44 8.95 -17.27
N ALA A 117 3.48 9.93 -16.37
CA ALA A 117 4.35 11.10 -16.50
C ALA A 117 5.84 10.74 -16.54
N GLU A 118 6.27 9.67 -15.84
CA GLU A 118 7.65 9.17 -15.94
C GLU A 118 7.89 8.44 -17.27
N LEU A 119 6.92 7.67 -17.77
CA LEU A 119 7.03 7.02 -19.08
C LEU A 119 7.16 8.06 -20.22
N GLN A 120 6.42 9.16 -20.12
CA GLN A 120 6.45 10.25 -21.11
C GLN A 120 7.83 10.94 -21.24
N LYS A 121 8.72 10.77 -20.26
CA LYS A 121 10.06 11.38 -20.30
C LYS A 121 11.06 10.68 -21.24
N GLY A 122 10.73 9.53 -21.80
CA GLY A 122 11.66 8.89 -22.74
C GLY A 122 11.38 7.41 -23.05
N PHE A 123 10.21 6.90 -22.69
CA PHE A 123 9.85 5.52 -22.96
C PHE A 123 8.67 5.44 -23.94
N ALA A 124 8.74 4.56 -24.92
CA ALA A 124 7.59 4.24 -25.75
C ALA A 124 6.48 3.68 -24.83
N HIS A 125 5.29 4.24 -24.93
CA HIS A 125 4.18 3.87 -24.05
C HIS A 125 2.82 4.00 -24.74
N ARG A 126 1.83 3.33 -24.18
CA ARG A 126 0.43 3.39 -24.61
C ARG A 126 -0.48 3.22 -23.39
N VAL A 127 -1.52 4.04 -23.29
CA VAL A 127 -2.60 3.83 -22.32
C VAL A 127 -3.53 2.77 -22.91
N LEU A 128 -3.52 1.56 -22.32
CA LEU A 128 -4.35 0.45 -22.78
C LEU A 128 -5.83 0.67 -22.44
N ALA A 129 -6.08 1.15 -21.23
CA ALA A 129 -7.42 1.47 -20.73
C ALA A 129 -7.36 2.60 -19.71
N THR A 130 -8.47 3.33 -19.55
CA THR A 130 -8.59 4.38 -18.53
C THR A 130 -9.97 4.43 -17.91
N SER A 131 -10.02 4.76 -16.62
CA SER A 131 -11.25 5.07 -15.91
C SER A 131 -11.51 6.58 -15.76
N GLU A 132 -10.73 7.42 -16.43
CA GLU A 132 -10.86 8.89 -16.38
C GLU A 132 -12.27 9.40 -16.75
N PRO A 133 -12.96 8.87 -17.79
CA PRO A 133 -14.34 9.29 -18.10
C PRO A 133 -15.32 9.05 -16.95
N ALA A 134 -15.05 8.05 -16.10
CA ALA A 134 -15.81 7.79 -14.88
C ALA A 134 -15.22 8.50 -13.65
N LYS A 135 -14.35 9.49 -13.82
CA LYS A 135 -13.64 10.19 -12.71
C LYS A 135 -12.96 9.23 -11.74
N HIS A 136 -12.45 8.12 -12.27
CA HIS A 136 -11.80 7.04 -11.51
C HIS A 136 -12.65 6.42 -10.39
N THR A 137 -13.98 6.45 -10.51
CA THR A 137 -14.90 5.79 -9.54
C THR A 137 -15.01 4.28 -9.75
N ARG A 138 -14.32 3.75 -10.76
CA ARG A 138 -14.20 2.31 -11.02
C ARG A 138 -12.84 1.98 -11.61
N VAL A 139 -12.51 0.70 -11.66
CA VAL A 139 -11.40 0.17 -12.47
C VAL A 139 -11.96 -0.40 -13.77
N PRO A 140 -11.23 -0.33 -14.90
CA PRO A 140 -11.61 -1.02 -16.12
C PRO A 140 -11.74 -2.54 -15.88
N PRO A 141 -12.74 -3.22 -16.46
CA PRO A 141 -12.91 -4.65 -16.31
C PRO A 141 -11.67 -5.42 -16.80
N VAL A 142 -11.23 -6.41 -16.03
CA VAL A 142 -10.00 -7.17 -16.36
C VAL A 142 -10.09 -7.90 -17.71
N GLY A 143 -11.29 -8.28 -18.15
CA GLY A 143 -11.51 -8.91 -19.47
C GLY A 143 -11.25 -7.98 -20.65
N GLU A 144 -11.19 -6.66 -20.43
CA GLU A 144 -10.84 -5.66 -21.43
C GLU A 144 -9.32 -5.34 -21.47
N LEU A 145 -8.55 -5.89 -20.52
CA LEU A 145 -7.14 -5.61 -20.35
C LEU A 145 -6.28 -6.68 -21.06
N SER A 146 -6.32 -6.68 -22.36
CA SER A 146 -5.51 -7.58 -23.22
C SER A 146 -4.32 -6.82 -23.79
N PRO A 147 -3.10 -6.96 -23.20
CA PRO A 147 -1.94 -6.25 -23.72
C PRO A 147 -1.52 -6.79 -25.09
N SER A 148 -0.97 -5.90 -25.92
CA SER A 148 -0.42 -6.31 -27.20
C SER A 148 0.79 -7.23 -27.02
N PRO A 149 0.96 -8.27 -27.84
CA PRO A 149 2.09 -9.20 -27.73
C PRO A 149 3.47 -8.55 -27.85
N ASP A 150 3.54 -7.35 -28.43
CA ASP A 150 4.76 -6.54 -28.59
C ASP A 150 5.04 -5.62 -27.39
N ALA A 151 4.15 -5.54 -26.42
CA ALA A 151 4.37 -4.72 -25.23
C ALA A 151 5.58 -5.19 -24.42
N SER A 152 6.33 -4.24 -23.87
CA SER A 152 7.42 -4.53 -22.92
C SER A 152 6.89 -5.17 -21.64
N TYR A 153 5.80 -4.62 -21.14
CA TYR A 153 5.01 -5.09 -20.00
C TYR A 153 3.68 -4.33 -19.91
N LEU A 154 2.72 -4.89 -19.18
CA LEU A 154 1.51 -4.20 -18.76
C LEU A 154 1.69 -3.67 -17.33
N TYR A 155 1.46 -2.37 -17.10
CA TYR A 155 1.50 -1.75 -15.78
C TYR A 155 0.10 -1.43 -15.25
N LEU A 156 -0.14 -1.77 -13.98
CA LEU A 156 -1.34 -1.35 -13.25
C LEU A 156 -1.06 -1.03 -11.79
N CYS A 157 -1.92 -0.24 -11.18
CA CYS A 157 -1.99 -0.04 -9.73
C CYS A 157 -3.14 -0.88 -9.19
N THR A 158 -2.86 -1.85 -8.33
CA THR A 158 -3.88 -2.79 -7.85
C THR A 158 -4.87 -2.15 -6.90
N ASN A 159 -4.44 -1.12 -6.16
CA ASN A 159 -5.30 -0.38 -5.23
C ASN A 159 -4.98 1.12 -5.27
N ASN A 160 -5.94 1.92 -5.71
CA ASN A 160 -5.83 3.37 -5.81
C ASN A 160 -6.22 4.03 -4.50
N THR A 161 -5.21 4.39 -3.70
CA THR A 161 -5.36 4.93 -2.34
C THR A 161 -6.18 6.22 -2.26
N ILE A 162 -6.15 7.03 -3.31
CA ILE A 162 -6.81 8.35 -3.37
C ILE A 162 -8.25 8.21 -3.85
N GLU A 163 -8.45 7.42 -4.88
CA GLU A 163 -9.73 7.21 -5.55
C GLU A 163 -10.60 6.17 -4.83
N GLY A 164 -9.98 5.31 -4.02
CA GLY A 164 -10.69 4.27 -3.25
C GLY A 164 -11.09 3.06 -4.10
N THR A 165 -10.45 2.85 -5.24
CA THR A 165 -10.73 1.72 -6.15
C THR A 165 -9.67 0.63 -6.04
N GLN A 166 -10.05 -0.63 -6.28
CA GLN A 166 -9.19 -1.79 -6.18
C GLN A 166 -9.53 -2.85 -7.23
N TYR A 167 -8.50 -3.49 -7.78
CA TYR A 167 -8.65 -4.71 -8.54
C TYR A 167 -8.78 -5.92 -7.61
N HIS A 168 -9.89 -6.63 -7.67
CA HIS A 168 -10.12 -7.87 -6.91
C HIS A 168 -9.66 -9.10 -7.69
N THR A 169 -9.57 -8.99 -8.99
CA THR A 169 -9.06 -10.01 -9.92
C THR A 169 -7.97 -9.42 -10.81
N LEU A 170 -7.18 -10.26 -11.45
CA LEU A 170 -6.07 -9.84 -12.31
C LEU A 170 -6.37 -10.15 -13.77
N PRO A 171 -5.87 -9.33 -14.72
CA PRO A 171 -6.00 -9.62 -16.13
C PRO A 171 -5.11 -10.81 -16.53
N GLU A 172 -5.53 -11.53 -17.57
CA GLU A 172 -4.69 -12.53 -18.22
C GLU A 172 -3.84 -11.82 -19.29
N THR A 173 -2.51 -11.81 -19.06
CA THR A 173 -1.57 -11.05 -19.92
C THR A 173 -0.78 -11.92 -20.88
N GLY A 174 -0.98 -13.24 -20.85
CA GLY A 174 -0.24 -14.18 -21.68
C GLY A 174 1.28 -14.10 -21.42
N ALA A 175 2.04 -13.90 -22.48
CA ALA A 175 3.51 -13.78 -22.39
C ALA A 175 4.00 -12.38 -21.96
N VAL A 176 3.13 -11.37 -21.93
CA VAL A 176 3.47 -10.02 -21.54
C VAL A 176 3.57 -9.94 -20.01
N PRO A 177 4.71 -9.51 -19.44
CA PRO A 177 4.84 -9.41 -17.99
C PRO A 177 3.85 -8.42 -17.38
N LEU A 178 3.15 -8.83 -16.32
CA LEU A 178 2.33 -7.92 -15.52
C LEU A 178 3.21 -7.24 -14.47
N VAL A 179 3.20 -5.92 -14.44
CA VAL A 179 3.90 -5.09 -13.45
C VAL A 179 2.87 -4.37 -12.58
N ALA A 180 2.99 -4.51 -11.27
CA ALA A 180 2.01 -3.96 -10.35
C ALA A 180 2.61 -3.06 -9.27
N ASP A 181 2.02 -1.87 -9.11
CA ASP A 181 2.11 -1.11 -7.86
C ASP A 181 1.10 -1.69 -6.86
N MET A 182 1.61 -2.40 -5.86
CA MET A 182 0.83 -2.95 -4.77
C MET A 182 1.08 -2.23 -3.44
N SER A 183 1.59 -1.01 -3.46
CA SER A 183 1.97 -0.29 -2.24
C SER A 183 0.86 -0.26 -1.18
N SER A 184 -0.40 -0.21 -1.58
CA SER A 184 -1.51 -0.06 -0.64
C SER A 184 -2.33 -1.32 -0.37
N ASP A 185 -2.04 -2.44 -1.04
CA ASP A 185 -2.76 -3.70 -0.81
C ASP A 185 -1.88 -4.96 -0.79
N ILE A 186 -0.56 -4.84 -0.90
CA ILE A 186 0.36 -5.97 -0.69
C ILE A 186 0.15 -6.58 0.70
N ALA A 187 0.25 -7.89 0.79
CA ALA A 187 0.06 -8.66 2.02
C ALA A 187 -1.31 -8.41 2.72
N SER A 188 -2.32 -7.90 2.01
CA SER A 188 -3.68 -7.72 2.55
C SER A 188 -4.56 -8.96 2.37
N ARG A 189 -4.16 -9.87 1.50
CA ARG A 189 -4.83 -11.13 1.15
C ARG A 189 -3.84 -12.09 0.49
N PRO A 190 -4.17 -13.39 0.37
CA PRO A 190 -3.41 -14.31 -0.48
C PRO A 190 -3.31 -13.81 -1.92
N LEU A 191 -2.15 -14.03 -2.54
CA LEU A 191 -1.82 -13.59 -3.88
C LEU A 191 -1.04 -14.67 -4.59
N ASP A 192 -1.31 -14.88 -5.87
CA ASP A 192 -0.47 -15.70 -6.75
C ASP A 192 0.60 -14.82 -7.41
N VAL A 193 1.80 -14.80 -6.83
CA VAL A 193 2.93 -14.01 -7.32
C VAL A 193 3.38 -14.45 -8.72
N SER A 194 3.15 -15.69 -9.11
CA SER A 194 3.56 -16.20 -10.43
C SER A 194 2.87 -15.51 -11.60
N LYS A 195 1.75 -14.84 -11.36
CA LYS A 195 1.05 -14.02 -12.37
C LYS A 195 1.73 -12.69 -12.69
N PHE A 196 2.74 -12.31 -11.93
CA PHE A 196 3.43 -11.02 -12.10
C PHE A 196 4.83 -11.19 -12.63
N GLY A 197 5.25 -10.28 -13.49
CA GLY A 197 6.67 -10.10 -13.80
C GLY A 197 7.41 -9.32 -12.72
N LEU A 198 6.72 -8.31 -12.16
CA LEU A 198 7.24 -7.49 -11.07
C LEU A 198 6.10 -6.94 -10.21
N ILE A 199 6.31 -6.96 -8.90
CA ILE A 199 5.50 -6.25 -7.90
C ILE A 199 6.41 -5.30 -7.16
N PHE A 200 5.98 -4.05 -6.94
CA PHE A 200 6.64 -3.19 -5.97
C PHE A 200 5.67 -2.62 -4.95
N ALA A 201 6.18 -2.32 -3.77
CA ALA A 201 5.40 -1.76 -2.68
C ALA A 201 6.24 -0.89 -1.74
N GLY A 202 5.84 0.36 -1.55
CA GLY A 202 6.34 1.17 -0.44
C GLY A 202 5.84 0.60 0.89
N ALA A 203 6.76 0.34 1.83
CA ALA A 203 6.42 -0.37 3.06
C ALA A 203 5.48 0.38 4.01
N GLN A 204 5.44 1.71 3.94
CA GLN A 204 4.75 2.60 4.90
C GLN A 204 3.24 2.42 5.01
N LYS A 205 2.65 1.47 4.33
CA LYS A 205 1.22 1.16 4.35
C LYS A 205 0.95 -0.17 5.07
N ASN A 206 1.29 -1.31 4.47
CA ASN A 206 1.01 -2.64 5.03
C ASN A 206 2.24 -3.38 5.57
N LEU A 207 3.45 -3.01 5.14
CA LEU A 207 4.65 -3.81 5.40
C LEU A 207 5.55 -3.26 6.52
N GLY A 208 5.35 -2.01 6.94
CA GLY A 208 6.23 -1.43 7.96
C GLY A 208 6.28 0.11 7.93
N PRO A 209 7.40 0.72 8.33
CA PRO A 209 7.59 2.16 8.30
C PRO A 209 7.97 2.67 6.90
N SER A 210 8.00 3.98 6.74
CA SER A 210 8.58 4.62 5.56
C SER A 210 10.10 4.36 5.46
N GLY A 211 10.64 4.48 4.25
CA GLY A 211 12.08 4.39 3.98
C GLY A 211 12.49 3.17 3.16
N VAL A 212 11.75 2.08 3.21
CA VAL A 212 12.00 0.87 2.41
C VAL A 212 10.90 0.65 1.37
N THR A 213 11.31 0.20 0.21
CA THR A 213 10.44 -0.27 -0.88
C THR A 213 10.79 -1.73 -1.16
N VAL A 214 9.80 -2.60 -1.08
CA VAL A 214 9.95 -4.01 -1.47
C VAL A 214 9.70 -4.12 -2.97
N VAL A 215 10.60 -4.79 -3.68
CA VAL A 215 10.43 -5.17 -5.09
C VAL A 215 10.55 -6.69 -5.18
N ILE A 216 9.54 -7.32 -5.75
CA ILE A 216 9.50 -8.76 -6.05
C ILE A 216 9.54 -8.86 -7.57
N ILE A 217 10.59 -9.45 -8.13
CA ILE A 217 10.81 -9.47 -9.57
C ILE A 217 11.22 -10.85 -10.05
N ARG A 218 10.67 -11.30 -11.16
CA ARG A 218 11.14 -12.49 -11.84
C ARG A 218 12.57 -12.28 -12.36
N LYS A 219 13.49 -13.18 -12.03
CA LYS A 219 14.94 -13.01 -12.23
C LYS A 219 15.33 -12.76 -13.69
N ASP A 220 14.66 -13.40 -14.64
CA ASP A 220 14.91 -13.19 -16.07
C ASP A 220 14.61 -11.75 -16.52
N LEU A 221 13.61 -11.10 -15.92
CA LEU A 221 13.26 -9.73 -16.24
C LEU A 221 14.29 -8.72 -15.72
N ALA A 222 14.95 -9.02 -14.60
CA ALA A 222 15.99 -8.15 -14.05
C ALA A 222 17.22 -8.03 -14.98
N GLU A 223 17.43 -9.02 -15.86
CA GLU A 223 18.51 -9.01 -16.85
C GLU A 223 18.22 -8.14 -18.08
N ARG A 224 17.00 -7.62 -18.23
CA ARG A 224 16.63 -6.73 -19.35
C ARG A 224 17.30 -5.36 -19.27
N ALA A 225 17.71 -4.91 -18.07
CA ALA A 225 18.31 -3.60 -17.87
C ALA A 225 19.50 -3.37 -18.80
N ALA A 226 19.54 -2.20 -19.46
CA ALA A 226 20.64 -1.81 -20.31
C ALA A 226 21.96 -1.79 -19.50
N LYS A 227 23.07 -2.25 -20.12
CA LYS A 227 24.37 -2.35 -19.43
C LYS A 227 24.92 -0.97 -19.00
N ASN A 228 24.56 0.09 -19.67
CA ASN A 228 24.96 1.48 -19.38
C ASN A 228 24.08 2.19 -18.37
N LEU A 229 23.01 1.54 -17.85
CA LEU A 229 22.25 2.09 -16.73
C LEU A 229 23.17 2.19 -15.49
N PRO A 230 23.16 3.32 -14.75
CA PRO A 230 23.95 3.44 -13.52
C PRO A 230 23.71 2.28 -12.56
N THR A 231 24.79 1.75 -11.98
CA THR A 231 24.78 0.49 -11.23
C THR A 231 23.74 0.46 -10.12
N ILE A 232 23.57 1.56 -9.38
CA ILE A 232 22.60 1.68 -8.27
C ILE A 232 21.15 1.57 -8.73
N PHE A 233 20.84 1.79 -10.01
CA PHE A 233 19.51 1.73 -10.58
C PHE A 233 19.17 0.38 -11.21
N GLN A 234 20.15 -0.55 -11.27
CA GLN A 234 19.94 -1.87 -11.85
C GLN A 234 19.41 -2.85 -10.81
N TYR A 235 18.23 -3.45 -11.03
CA TYR A 235 17.70 -4.48 -10.12
C TYR A 235 18.63 -5.68 -9.97
N ARG A 236 19.31 -6.12 -11.05
CA ARG A 236 20.30 -7.21 -10.99
C ARG A 236 21.44 -6.96 -10.01
N THR A 237 21.85 -5.68 -9.82
CA THR A 237 22.85 -5.32 -8.81
C THR A 237 22.34 -5.61 -7.40
N HIS A 238 21.12 -5.16 -7.10
CA HIS A 238 20.49 -5.39 -5.80
C HIS A 238 20.19 -6.86 -5.55
N ILE A 239 19.85 -7.63 -6.59
CA ILE A 239 19.68 -9.09 -6.50
C ILE A 239 21.00 -9.76 -6.14
N LYS A 240 22.07 -9.49 -6.89
CA LYS A 240 23.40 -10.04 -6.67
C LYS A 240 23.93 -9.75 -5.27
N GLU A 241 23.77 -8.53 -4.82
CA GLU A 241 24.26 -8.03 -3.53
C GLU A 241 23.22 -8.20 -2.40
N LYS A 242 22.13 -8.96 -2.60
CA LYS A 242 21.07 -9.22 -1.60
C LYS A 242 20.56 -7.96 -0.93
N SER A 243 20.35 -6.89 -1.70
CA SER A 243 19.96 -5.55 -1.25
C SER A 243 21.02 -4.78 -0.45
N LEU A 244 22.25 -5.30 -0.34
CA LEU A 244 23.34 -4.74 0.47
C LEU A 244 24.45 -4.07 -0.36
N TYR A 245 24.15 -3.70 -1.62
CA TYR A 245 25.10 -2.97 -2.48
C TYR A 245 25.56 -1.65 -1.86
N HIS A 246 24.68 -0.97 -1.16
CA HIS A 246 24.94 0.22 -0.34
C HIS A 246 24.26 0.04 1.02
N THR A 247 24.48 0.95 1.97
CA THR A 247 23.82 0.91 3.28
C THR A 247 22.31 1.09 3.10
N PRO A 248 21.51 0.04 3.35
CA PRO A 248 20.06 0.10 3.18
C PRO A 248 19.39 0.76 4.40
N PRO A 249 18.08 0.99 4.38
CA PRO A 249 17.33 1.47 5.54
C PRO A 249 17.16 0.33 6.58
N THR A 250 18.24 0.05 7.32
CA THR A 250 18.38 -1.11 8.21
C THR A 250 17.22 -1.29 9.16
N PHE A 251 16.84 -0.22 9.86
CA PHE A 251 15.74 -0.26 10.82
C PHE A 251 14.38 -0.53 10.15
N ALA A 252 14.15 0.02 8.96
CA ALA A 252 12.90 -0.22 8.24
C ALA A 252 12.80 -1.69 7.77
N ILE A 253 13.90 -2.30 7.32
CA ILE A 253 13.95 -3.72 6.95
C ILE A 253 13.69 -4.61 8.17
N TYR A 254 14.30 -4.28 9.32
CA TYR A 254 14.03 -4.98 10.58
C TYR A 254 12.53 -4.98 10.92
N VAL A 255 11.87 -3.82 10.82
CA VAL A 255 10.42 -3.75 11.11
C VAL A 255 9.59 -4.52 10.08
N VAL A 256 10.00 -4.57 8.80
CA VAL A 256 9.35 -5.45 7.80
C VAL A 256 9.39 -6.91 8.27
N GLY A 257 10.53 -7.39 8.80
CA GLY A 257 10.63 -8.73 9.37
C GLY A 257 9.62 -8.96 10.50
N LEU A 258 9.54 -8.01 11.44
CA LEU A 258 8.57 -8.07 12.55
C LEU A 258 7.11 -8.04 12.08
N MET A 259 6.82 -7.30 11.00
CA MET A 259 5.49 -7.31 10.40
C MET A 259 5.14 -8.69 9.81
N MET A 260 6.10 -9.41 9.25
CA MET A 260 5.87 -10.77 8.76
C MET A 260 5.61 -11.75 9.92
N GLU A 261 6.31 -11.61 11.04
CA GLU A 261 6.04 -12.37 12.28
C GLU A 261 4.62 -12.06 12.81
N TRP A 262 4.21 -10.81 12.79
CA TRP A 262 2.85 -10.41 13.18
C TRP A 262 1.78 -11.00 12.24
N ILE A 263 1.97 -10.97 10.94
CA ILE A 263 1.06 -11.59 9.97
C ILE A 263 0.90 -13.09 10.26
N GLU A 264 2.00 -13.78 10.61
CA GLU A 264 1.94 -15.17 11.02
C GLU A 264 1.05 -15.37 12.25
N ALA A 265 1.23 -14.54 13.26
CA ALA A 265 0.45 -14.60 14.51
C ALA A 265 -1.06 -14.31 14.29
N GLU A 266 -1.38 -13.50 13.28
CA GLU A 266 -2.79 -13.20 12.88
C GLU A 266 -3.41 -14.33 12.00
N GLY A 267 -2.75 -15.47 11.83
CA GLY A 267 -3.22 -16.59 11.01
C GLY A 267 -2.84 -16.50 9.54
N GLY A 268 -1.74 -15.82 9.24
CA GLY A 268 -1.22 -15.63 7.88
C GLY A 268 -2.11 -14.72 7.04
N LEU A 269 -1.93 -14.74 5.73
CA LEU A 269 -2.69 -13.87 4.83
C LEU A 269 -4.20 -14.19 4.79
N ASP A 270 -4.61 -15.41 5.13
CA ASP A 270 -6.04 -15.75 5.23
C ASP A 270 -6.67 -15.09 6.46
N GLY A 271 -5.98 -15.04 7.60
CA GLY A 271 -6.41 -14.29 8.78
C GLY A 271 -6.48 -12.79 8.51
N ILE A 272 -5.44 -12.24 7.89
CA ILE A 272 -5.40 -10.82 7.49
C ILE A 272 -6.54 -10.49 6.50
N ARG A 273 -6.81 -11.32 5.51
CA ARG A 273 -7.95 -11.13 4.58
C ARG A 273 -9.26 -11.03 5.32
N LYS A 274 -9.58 -11.99 6.19
CA LYS A 274 -10.83 -11.99 6.98
C LYS A 274 -10.98 -10.73 7.83
N ARG A 275 -9.88 -10.31 8.47
CA ARG A 275 -9.80 -9.08 9.26
C ARG A 275 -10.11 -7.84 8.40
N ASN A 276 -9.51 -7.74 7.22
CA ASN A 276 -9.69 -6.62 6.31
C ASN A 276 -11.10 -6.58 5.71
N GLU A 277 -11.65 -7.72 5.28
CA GLU A 277 -13.02 -7.84 4.79
C GLU A 277 -14.04 -7.41 5.87
N THR A 278 -13.83 -7.82 7.11
CA THR A 278 -14.69 -7.44 8.24
C THR A 278 -14.67 -5.93 8.48
N LYS A 279 -13.49 -5.31 8.50
CA LYS A 279 -13.33 -3.85 8.66
C LYS A 279 -14.00 -3.08 7.52
N ALA A 280 -13.74 -3.49 6.28
CA ALA A 280 -14.27 -2.82 5.10
C ALA A 280 -15.82 -2.94 5.06
N ARG A 281 -16.35 -4.14 5.29
CA ARG A 281 -17.80 -4.37 5.36
C ARG A 281 -18.45 -3.48 6.41
N LEU A 282 -17.92 -3.44 7.64
CA LEU A 282 -18.48 -2.63 8.73
C LEU A 282 -18.60 -1.14 8.35
N LEU A 283 -17.56 -0.61 7.67
CA LEU A 283 -17.57 0.80 7.26
C LEU A 283 -18.49 1.04 6.05
N TYR A 284 -18.47 0.16 5.03
CA TYR A 284 -19.35 0.30 3.87
C TYR A 284 -20.84 0.12 4.26
N ASP A 285 -21.16 -0.80 5.16
CA ASP A 285 -22.53 -0.96 5.67
C ASP A 285 -23.01 0.32 6.36
N ALA A 286 -22.15 0.98 7.14
CA ALA A 286 -22.49 2.25 7.77
C ALA A 286 -22.71 3.40 6.77
N ILE A 287 -21.96 3.41 5.66
CA ILE A 287 -22.13 4.38 4.58
C ILE A 287 -23.44 4.08 3.83
N ASP A 288 -23.61 2.86 3.37
CA ASP A 288 -24.74 2.46 2.50
C ASP A 288 -26.09 2.50 3.23
N SER A 289 -26.12 2.32 4.57
CA SER A 289 -27.33 2.38 5.41
C SER A 289 -27.66 3.77 5.98
N SER A 290 -26.95 4.82 5.55
CA SER A 290 -27.08 6.17 6.09
C SER A 290 -28.17 7.03 5.42
N ASP A 291 -29.11 6.43 4.71
CA ASP A 291 -30.14 7.13 3.92
C ASP A 291 -29.56 8.25 3.01
N GLY A 292 -28.35 8.02 2.49
CA GLY A 292 -27.66 8.94 1.61
C GLY A 292 -26.96 10.12 2.30
N PHE A 293 -26.92 10.17 3.64
CA PHE A 293 -26.11 11.15 4.36
C PHE A 293 -24.62 10.97 4.07
N TYR A 294 -24.13 9.73 4.09
CA TYR A 294 -22.82 9.35 3.56
C TYR A 294 -23.00 8.77 2.16
N HIS A 295 -22.09 9.12 1.25
CA HIS A 295 -22.13 8.65 -0.12
C HIS A 295 -20.75 8.19 -0.57
N CYS A 296 -20.61 6.91 -0.90
CA CYS A 296 -19.40 6.39 -1.55
C CYS A 296 -19.52 6.58 -3.07
N PRO A 297 -18.64 7.36 -3.72
CA PRO A 297 -18.70 7.57 -5.17
C PRO A 297 -18.22 6.35 -5.97
N VAL A 298 -17.55 5.38 -5.33
CA VAL A 298 -16.97 4.21 -5.98
C VAL A 298 -18.00 3.15 -6.25
N GLU A 299 -18.02 2.64 -7.49
CA GLU A 299 -18.87 1.50 -7.88
C GLU A 299 -18.57 0.28 -7.02
N ARG A 300 -19.61 -0.49 -6.63
CA ARG A 300 -19.50 -1.56 -5.62
C ARG A 300 -18.41 -2.58 -5.94
N GLU A 301 -18.32 -2.98 -7.21
CA GLU A 301 -17.37 -3.98 -7.69
C GLU A 301 -15.92 -3.51 -7.66
N SER A 302 -15.72 -2.18 -7.59
CA SER A 302 -14.41 -1.54 -7.56
C SER A 302 -14.01 -1.03 -6.18
N ARG A 303 -14.83 -1.18 -5.15
CA ARG A 303 -14.58 -0.65 -3.81
C ARG A 303 -13.32 -1.27 -3.19
N SER A 304 -12.43 -0.40 -2.70
CA SER A 304 -11.22 -0.82 -2.01
C SER A 304 -11.50 -1.37 -0.62
N LEU A 305 -10.89 -2.50 -0.26
CA LEU A 305 -10.87 -3.02 1.11
C LEU A 305 -9.85 -2.29 2.00
N MET A 306 -8.96 -1.48 1.40
CA MET A 306 -7.88 -0.79 2.10
C MET A 306 -8.15 0.70 2.30
N ASN A 307 -8.81 1.36 1.35
CA ASN A 307 -9.01 2.81 1.37
C ASN A 307 -10.47 3.13 1.02
N VAL A 308 -11.28 3.34 2.03
CA VAL A 308 -12.68 3.69 1.87
C VAL A 308 -12.81 5.20 1.72
N VAL A 309 -13.37 5.65 0.61
CA VAL A 309 -13.64 7.06 0.34
C VAL A 309 -15.13 7.33 0.39
N PHE A 310 -15.54 8.48 0.92
CA PHE A 310 -16.95 8.89 0.93
C PHE A 310 -17.08 10.41 1.01
N ARG A 311 -18.26 10.89 0.60
CA ARG A 311 -18.70 12.27 0.71
C ARG A 311 -19.78 12.36 1.78
N ILE A 312 -19.94 13.55 2.37
CA ILE A 312 -21.00 13.81 3.35
C ILE A 312 -21.98 14.80 2.73
N ARG A 313 -23.25 14.45 2.76
CA ARG A 313 -24.36 15.31 2.32
C ARG A 313 -25.11 15.81 3.54
N GLY A 314 -24.86 17.05 3.98
CA GLY A 314 -25.69 17.67 4.99
C GLY A 314 -27.15 17.82 4.53
N GLY A 315 -28.08 18.10 5.47
CA GLY A 315 -29.51 18.15 5.17
C GLY A 315 -29.88 19.10 4.00
N SER A 316 -29.25 20.28 3.92
CA SER A 316 -29.44 21.25 2.83
C SER A 316 -28.90 20.76 1.49
N ALA A 317 -27.69 20.19 1.45
CA ALA A 317 -27.08 19.66 0.25
C ALA A 317 -27.85 18.45 -0.28
N ARG A 318 -28.38 17.64 0.62
CA ARG A 318 -29.21 16.48 0.30
C ARG A 318 -30.54 16.90 -0.34
N ALA A 319 -31.19 17.92 0.22
CA ALA A 319 -32.43 18.49 -0.33
C ALA A 319 -32.22 19.16 -1.70
N ALA A 320 -31.03 19.73 -1.95
CA ALA A 320 -30.64 20.34 -3.22
C ALA A 320 -30.12 19.32 -4.26
N GLY A 321 -29.99 18.04 -3.91
CA GLY A 321 -29.44 17.02 -4.80
C GLY A 321 -27.91 17.13 -5.00
N GLU A 322 -27.21 17.88 -4.16
CA GLU A 322 -25.77 18.07 -4.24
C GLU A 322 -25.01 16.82 -3.81
N HIS A 323 -23.80 16.63 -4.38
CA HIS A 323 -22.99 15.44 -4.11
C HIS A 323 -22.20 15.50 -2.80
N ALA A 324 -21.98 16.68 -2.23
CA ALA A 324 -21.21 16.89 -1.01
C ALA A 324 -21.52 18.23 -0.35
N ASP A 325 -21.30 18.29 0.97
CA ASP A 325 -21.28 19.50 1.76
C ASP A 325 -19.90 19.64 2.39
N GLU A 326 -19.05 20.46 1.77
CA GLU A 326 -17.64 20.62 2.21
C GLU A 326 -17.53 21.23 3.63
N ALA A 327 -18.49 22.02 4.07
CA ALA A 327 -18.48 22.59 5.42
C ALA A 327 -18.74 21.48 6.44
N VAL A 328 -19.69 20.59 6.17
CA VAL A 328 -19.99 19.42 7.01
C VAL A 328 -18.83 18.42 6.98
N GLU A 329 -18.17 18.21 5.84
CA GLU A 329 -16.98 17.37 5.74
C GLU A 329 -15.81 17.90 6.60
N LYS A 330 -15.57 19.20 6.58
CA LYS A 330 -14.54 19.84 7.43
C LYS A 330 -14.88 19.70 8.92
N GLU A 331 -16.15 19.89 9.26
CA GLU A 331 -16.63 19.72 10.64
C GLU A 331 -16.47 18.27 11.10
N PHE A 332 -16.85 17.30 10.28
CA PHE A 332 -16.66 15.87 10.55
C PHE A 332 -15.19 15.59 10.85
N GLY A 333 -14.27 16.01 9.99
CA GLY A 333 -12.83 15.79 10.18
C GLY A 333 -12.32 16.40 11.49
N LYS A 334 -12.76 17.61 11.84
CA LYS A 334 -12.40 18.27 13.09
C LYS A 334 -12.92 17.52 14.33
N GLN A 335 -14.20 17.13 14.31
CA GLN A 335 -14.81 16.41 15.42
C GLN A 335 -14.23 14.97 15.57
N ALA A 336 -13.97 14.27 14.46
CA ALA A 336 -13.32 12.98 14.46
C ALA A 336 -11.91 13.06 15.10
N ALA A 337 -11.12 14.07 14.71
CA ALA A 337 -9.80 14.29 15.30
C ALA A 337 -9.87 14.59 16.81
N ALA A 338 -10.83 15.42 17.25
CA ALA A 338 -11.07 15.68 18.66
C ALA A 338 -11.50 14.42 19.46
N ALA A 339 -12.16 13.46 18.79
CA ALA A 339 -12.50 12.16 19.35
C ALA A 339 -11.35 11.14 19.25
N GLY A 340 -10.14 11.56 18.86
CA GLY A 340 -8.97 10.69 18.75
C GLY A 340 -8.92 9.84 17.46
N MET A 341 -9.67 10.21 16.43
CA MET A 341 -9.69 9.56 15.12
C MET A 341 -8.96 10.42 14.09
N VAL A 342 -7.72 10.08 13.77
CA VAL A 342 -6.86 10.89 12.90
C VAL A 342 -6.77 10.31 11.49
N GLY A 343 -6.54 11.19 10.49
CA GLY A 343 -6.33 10.78 9.09
C GLY A 343 -7.63 10.52 8.32
N THR A 344 -8.78 11.04 8.79
CA THR A 344 -10.08 10.86 8.13
C THR A 344 -10.37 11.82 6.96
N PRO A 345 -9.80 13.04 6.84
CA PRO A 345 -9.99 13.87 5.65
C PRO A 345 -9.44 13.22 4.39
N GLY A 346 -10.14 13.40 3.28
CA GLY A 346 -9.73 12.94 1.96
C GLY A 346 -8.48 13.65 1.43
N HIS A 347 -7.95 13.16 0.32
CA HIS A 347 -6.82 13.80 -0.33
C HIS A 347 -7.21 15.17 -0.90
N ARG A 348 -6.33 16.17 -0.76
CA ARG A 348 -6.57 17.56 -1.19
C ARG A 348 -7.01 17.73 -2.66
N SER A 349 -6.67 16.77 -3.53
CA SER A 349 -7.05 16.81 -4.95
C SER A 349 -8.49 16.37 -5.23
N VAL A 350 -9.11 15.60 -4.33
CA VAL A 350 -10.45 15.01 -4.52
C VAL A 350 -11.44 15.45 -3.44
N GLY A 351 -10.95 15.95 -2.31
CA GLY A 351 -11.79 16.33 -1.16
C GLY A 351 -12.41 15.13 -0.45
N GLY A 352 -13.50 15.38 0.26
CA GLY A 352 -14.26 14.35 0.96
C GLY A 352 -13.55 13.74 2.15
N MET A 353 -13.93 12.53 2.46
CA MET A 353 -13.37 11.72 3.54
C MET A 353 -12.66 10.50 2.97
N ARG A 354 -11.58 10.07 3.63
CA ARG A 354 -10.87 8.82 3.31
C ARG A 354 -10.44 8.14 4.59
N VAL A 355 -10.83 6.91 4.75
CA VAL A 355 -10.46 6.06 5.89
C VAL A 355 -9.59 4.92 5.38
N SER A 356 -8.33 4.89 5.80
CA SER A 356 -7.42 3.82 5.41
C SER A 356 -7.48 2.69 6.44
N LEU A 357 -7.85 1.50 5.98
CA LEU A 357 -8.11 0.30 6.78
C LEU A 357 -6.98 -0.72 6.70
N TYR A 358 -5.75 -0.27 6.51
CA TYR A 358 -4.60 -1.17 6.35
C TYR A 358 -4.56 -2.27 7.41
N ASN A 359 -3.74 -3.30 7.17
CA ASN A 359 -3.72 -4.53 7.95
C ASN A 359 -3.71 -4.30 9.46
N ALA A 360 -2.87 -3.35 9.93
CA ALA A 360 -2.66 -3.06 11.36
C ALA A 360 -3.76 -2.20 12.01
N VAL A 361 -4.71 -1.66 11.25
CA VAL A 361 -5.85 -0.95 11.84
C VAL A 361 -6.73 -1.95 12.58
N GLU A 362 -6.94 -1.70 13.88
CA GLU A 362 -7.74 -2.58 14.73
C GLU A 362 -9.23 -2.53 14.37
N PRO A 363 -9.95 -3.68 14.35
CA PRO A 363 -11.40 -3.69 14.15
C PRO A 363 -12.15 -2.76 15.09
N GLY A 364 -11.76 -2.70 16.37
CA GLY A 364 -12.34 -1.79 17.35
C GLY A 364 -12.16 -0.30 17.00
N SER A 365 -11.13 0.06 16.22
CA SER A 365 -10.99 1.43 15.70
C SER A 365 -12.06 1.75 14.65
N VAL A 366 -12.41 0.77 13.82
CA VAL A 366 -13.47 0.94 12.81
C VAL A 366 -14.86 0.97 13.47
N GLU A 367 -15.07 0.14 14.48
CA GLU A 367 -16.30 0.17 15.31
C GLU A 367 -16.50 1.54 15.97
N ALA A 368 -15.44 2.09 16.56
CA ALA A 368 -15.47 3.44 17.15
C ALA A 368 -15.80 4.51 16.11
N LEU A 369 -15.20 4.43 14.90
CA LEU A 369 -15.50 5.36 13.81
C LEU A 369 -16.96 5.23 13.35
N VAL A 370 -17.47 4.02 13.18
CA VAL A 370 -18.87 3.78 12.77
C VAL A 370 -19.85 4.30 13.83
N GLY A 371 -19.55 4.12 15.11
CA GLY A 371 -20.30 4.72 16.21
C GLY A 371 -20.35 6.24 16.11
N PHE A 372 -19.18 6.86 15.90
CA PHE A 372 -19.06 8.31 15.68
C PHE A 372 -19.84 8.77 14.44
N MET A 373 -19.74 8.07 13.32
CA MET A 373 -20.47 8.38 12.08
C MET A 373 -22.01 8.37 12.30
N ARG A 374 -22.54 7.36 12.97
CA ARG A 374 -23.98 7.28 13.28
C ARG A 374 -24.43 8.45 14.15
N GLU A 375 -23.65 8.80 15.18
CA GLU A 375 -23.98 9.94 16.04
C GLU A 375 -23.90 11.27 15.29
N PHE A 376 -22.88 11.44 14.45
CA PHE A 376 -22.71 12.64 13.64
C PHE A 376 -23.88 12.80 12.64
N ALA A 377 -24.25 11.75 11.94
CA ALA A 377 -25.40 11.77 11.01
C ALA A 377 -26.70 12.14 11.75
N ARG A 378 -26.95 11.55 12.94
CA ARG A 378 -28.16 11.88 13.75
C ARG A 378 -28.23 13.36 14.16
N LYS A 379 -27.10 14.02 14.35
CA LYS A 379 -27.03 15.43 14.76
C LYS A 379 -27.11 16.41 13.58
N ARG A 380 -26.79 15.97 12.37
CA ARG A 380 -26.64 16.81 11.17
C ARG A 380 -27.53 16.41 9.99
N GLY A 381 -28.18 15.28 10.05
CA GLY A 381 -29.19 14.81 9.10
C GLY A 381 -30.57 15.19 9.56
#